data_f27fd1df92cabafe369420707eca8a83
#
_entry.id   f27fd1df92cabafe369420707eca8a83
#
_cell.length_a   1.000
_cell.length_b   1.000
_cell.length_c   1.000
_cell.angle_alpha   90.00
_cell.angle_beta   90.00
_cell.angle_gamma   90.00
#
_symmetry.space_group_name_H-M   'P 1'
#
loop_
_entity.id
_entity.type
_entity.pdbx_description
1 polymer ?
#
loop_
_entity_poly.entity_id
_entity_poly.type
_entity_poly.pdbx_seq_one_letter_code
_entity_poly.pdbx_strand_id
1 'polypeptide(L)'
;MKTHTIGIIMNGVTGRMGTNQHLIRSVLAIRGQGGVRLANGDMILPDPILVGRNPDKVRALAEAHGVSRVAPSLEAALADPFNRIYFDAQTTDRRAAAVRQAIAAGKAIYCEKPTAADTATAAALYRECVAAGLKNGVVQDKLWLGGLRKLRALIDSGSFGRILSVRGEFGYWVFEGDKQPAQRPSWNYRKEDGGGIAIDMLCHWRYVIDNLFGKVAAISCLCATHVPERRDEQGRAYACTAEDAFYATMQTDQGLIVQFNSSWCTRVRRDDLLTLHVDGARGSAVAGLRDCWTQSAEDTPRAVWNPDIEQPIKFFDGWRKMPDDPSHDNAFKAQWELFLRHVVNDEPFPWTLLEGAKGVQLAEKGLESWRKRAWVEVGAIA
;
A
#
# COMPACT_ATOMS: atom_id res chain seq x y z
N MET A 1 8.49 32.10 12.22
CA MET A 1 8.41 30.62 12.24
C MET A 1 7.27 30.26 13.17
N LYS A 2 6.17 29.76 12.63
CA LYS A 2 4.96 29.36 13.37
C LYS A 2 4.85 27.85 13.44
N THR A 3 4.36 27.32 14.57
CA THR A 3 4.05 25.90 14.71
C THR A 3 2.54 25.71 14.61
N HIS A 4 2.12 24.91 13.64
CA HIS A 4 0.74 24.49 13.42
C HIS A 4 0.52 23.14 14.10
N THR A 5 0.05 23.15 15.35
CA THR A 5 -0.33 21.88 16.01
C THR A 5 -1.67 21.40 15.48
N ILE A 6 -1.75 20.15 15.04
CA ILE A 6 -2.94 19.56 14.42
C ILE A 6 -3.36 18.28 15.12
N GLY A 7 -4.59 18.25 15.66
CA GLY A 7 -5.16 17.07 16.29
C GLY A 7 -5.51 16.00 15.24
N ILE A 8 -5.10 14.76 15.53
CA ILE A 8 -5.35 13.59 14.67
C ILE A 8 -6.09 12.53 15.50
N ILE A 9 -7.32 12.21 15.10
CA ILE A 9 -8.07 11.09 15.66
C ILE A 9 -7.51 9.81 15.04
N MET A 10 -6.91 8.96 15.87
CA MET A 10 -6.33 7.69 15.44
C MET A 10 -7.22 6.53 15.86
N ASN A 11 -8.07 6.06 14.96
CA ASN A 11 -9.01 4.98 15.20
C ASN A 11 -8.50 3.63 14.68
N GLY A 12 -8.63 2.57 15.49
CA GLY A 12 -8.13 1.23 15.15
C GLY A 12 -6.63 1.02 15.44
N VAL A 13 -6.03 1.90 16.22
CA VAL A 13 -4.57 1.90 16.47
C VAL A 13 -4.07 0.79 17.39
N THR A 14 -4.94 0.03 18.03
CA THR A 14 -4.53 -1.16 18.81
C THR A 14 -4.22 -2.38 17.95
N GLY A 15 -4.46 -2.32 16.64
CA GLY A 15 -4.05 -3.31 15.65
C GLY A 15 -2.60 -3.08 15.20
N ARG A 16 -1.93 -4.16 14.77
CA ARG A 16 -0.51 -4.16 14.40
C ARG A 16 -0.11 -3.02 13.42
N MET A 17 -0.89 -2.80 12.36
CA MET A 17 -0.62 -1.73 11.40
C MET A 17 -0.80 -0.36 12.03
N GLY A 18 -1.94 -0.14 12.67
CA GLY A 18 -2.25 1.11 13.35
C GLY A 18 -1.21 1.49 14.41
N THR A 19 -0.83 0.52 15.26
CA THR A 19 0.22 0.75 16.29
C THR A 19 1.58 0.99 15.64
N ASN A 20 2.10 0.02 14.89
CA ASN A 20 3.51 0.03 14.53
C ASN A 20 3.82 0.99 13.39
N GLN A 21 2.98 1.02 12.33
CA GLN A 21 3.29 1.82 11.16
C GLN A 21 2.78 3.25 11.29
N HIS A 22 1.53 3.44 11.73
CA HIS A 22 0.92 4.76 11.73
C HIS A 22 1.18 5.54 13.01
N LEU A 23 1.00 4.94 14.19
CA LEU A 23 1.25 5.66 15.44
C LEU A 23 2.76 5.83 15.68
N ILE A 24 3.49 4.72 15.86
CA ILE A 24 4.88 4.77 16.32
C ILE A 24 5.82 5.29 15.23
N ARG A 25 5.86 4.60 14.07
CA ARG A 25 6.84 4.87 13.00
C ARG A 25 6.47 6.04 12.10
N SER A 26 5.28 6.62 12.27
CA SER A 26 4.86 7.81 11.51
C SER A 26 4.55 8.97 12.43
N VAL A 27 3.37 9.02 13.05
CA VAL A 27 2.91 10.22 13.79
C VAL A 27 3.85 10.57 14.95
N LEU A 28 4.24 9.61 15.78
CA LEU A 28 5.17 9.86 16.88
C LEU A 28 6.60 10.12 16.41
N ALA A 29 7.05 9.45 15.34
CA ALA A 29 8.34 9.74 14.72
C ALA A 29 8.40 11.16 14.16
N ILE A 30 7.33 11.63 13.49
CA ILE A 30 7.20 13.03 13.03
C ILE A 30 7.23 13.99 14.22
N ARG A 31 6.55 13.68 15.32
CA ARG A 31 6.66 14.51 16.53
C ARG A 31 8.09 14.55 17.11
N GLY A 32 8.72 13.40 17.18
CA GLY A 32 10.08 13.23 17.73
C GLY A 32 11.15 13.99 16.93
N GLN A 33 10.97 14.15 15.61
CA GLN A 33 11.86 14.99 14.77
C GLN A 33 11.55 16.49 14.83
N GLY A 34 10.56 16.91 15.61
CA GLY A 34 10.13 18.32 15.74
C GLY A 34 9.03 18.75 14.77
N GLY A 35 8.43 17.82 14.01
CA GLY A 35 7.33 18.08 13.07
C GLY A 35 7.75 18.03 11.59
N VAL A 36 6.82 18.47 10.72
CA VAL A 36 7.04 18.58 9.26
C VAL A 36 7.32 20.04 8.92
N ARG A 37 8.46 20.30 8.31
CA ARG A 37 8.85 21.64 7.89
C ARG A 37 8.16 22.04 6.58
N LEU A 38 7.53 23.22 6.55
CA LEU A 38 6.98 23.83 5.35
C LEU A 38 8.02 24.69 4.60
N ALA A 39 7.77 24.99 3.35
CA ALA A 39 8.67 25.82 2.53
C ALA A 39 8.86 27.23 3.07
N ASN A 40 7.85 27.80 3.73
CA ASN A 40 7.93 29.12 4.39
C ASN A 40 8.66 29.10 5.74
N GLY A 41 9.18 27.94 6.15
CA GLY A 41 9.88 27.75 7.42
C GLY A 41 8.97 27.39 8.61
N ASP A 42 7.66 27.41 8.47
CA ASP A 42 6.72 26.99 9.52
C ASP A 42 6.81 25.46 9.75
N MET A 43 6.31 25.03 10.90
CA MET A 43 6.32 23.61 11.30
C MET A 43 4.89 23.09 11.50
N ILE A 44 4.63 21.85 11.06
CA ILE A 44 3.39 21.12 11.38
C ILE A 44 3.72 20.09 12.45
N LEU A 45 3.06 20.19 13.61
CA LEU A 45 3.24 19.25 14.70
C LEU A 45 1.95 18.41 14.86
N PRO A 46 1.95 17.11 14.48
CA PRO A 46 0.80 16.24 14.66
C PRO A 46 0.58 15.92 16.14
N ASP A 47 -0.67 15.97 16.61
CA ASP A 47 -1.05 15.68 17.99
C ASP A 47 -2.11 14.56 18.03
N PRO A 48 -1.71 13.30 18.25
CA PRO A 48 -2.63 12.17 18.18
C PRO A 48 -3.54 12.07 19.39
N ILE A 49 -4.82 11.78 19.15
CA ILE A 49 -5.77 11.29 20.15
C ILE A 49 -6.15 9.86 19.80
N LEU A 50 -5.97 8.92 20.74
CA LEU A 50 -6.22 7.50 20.48
C LEU A 50 -7.67 7.14 20.75
N VAL A 51 -8.25 6.37 19.83
CA VAL A 51 -9.63 5.85 19.92
C VAL A 51 -9.62 4.36 19.63
N GLY A 52 -10.42 3.58 20.36
CA GLY A 52 -10.59 2.15 20.10
C GLY A 52 -11.65 1.52 20.98
N ARG A 53 -12.08 0.31 20.59
CA ARG A 53 -13.18 -0.43 21.26
C ARG A 53 -12.87 -0.91 22.67
N ASN A 54 -11.60 -1.14 22.96
CA ASN A 54 -11.15 -1.58 24.28
C ASN A 54 -10.39 -0.44 24.96
N PRO A 55 -11.03 0.27 25.90
CA PRO A 55 -10.42 1.43 26.56
C PRO A 55 -9.13 1.09 27.31
N ASP A 56 -9.04 -0.10 27.90
CA ASP A 56 -7.84 -0.50 28.64
C ASP A 56 -6.63 -0.70 27.70
N LYS A 57 -6.86 -1.36 26.55
CA LYS A 57 -5.81 -1.50 25.54
C LYS A 57 -5.36 -0.16 24.96
N VAL A 58 -6.30 0.77 24.77
CA VAL A 58 -5.98 2.12 24.28
C VAL A 58 -5.18 2.90 25.32
N ARG A 59 -5.57 2.87 26.59
CA ARG A 59 -4.83 3.51 27.69
C ARG A 59 -3.42 2.95 27.82
N ALA A 60 -3.29 1.62 27.86
CA ALA A 60 -1.99 0.97 27.94
C ALA A 60 -1.08 1.33 26.76
N LEU A 61 -1.63 1.43 25.55
CA LEU A 61 -0.88 1.88 24.38
C LEU A 61 -0.46 3.34 24.50
N ALA A 62 -1.34 4.21 24.98
CA ALA A 62 -1.05 5.62 25.18
C ALA A 62 0.08 5.83 26.22
N GLU A 63 0.00 5.16 27.36
CA GLU A 63 1.02 5.18 28.41
C GLU A 63 2.37 4.67 27.91
N ALA A 64 2.37 3.52 27.23
CA ALA A 64 3.60 2.90 26.72
C ALA A 64 4.36 3.79 25.73
N HIS A 65 3.68 4.71 25.05
CA HIS A 65 4.26 5.57 24.00
C HIS A 65 4.15 7.07 24.31
N GLY A 66 3.80 7.46 25.52
CA GLY A 66 3.73 8.87 25.95
C GLY A 66 2.68 9.70 25.22
N VAL A 67 1.58 9.08 24.79
CA VAL A 67 0.45 9.81 24.18
C VAL A 67 -0.50 10.26 25.29
N SER A 68 -0.61 11.56 25.47
CA SER A 68 -1.42 12.15 26.55
C SER A 68 -2.93 12.16 26.28
N ARG A 69 -3.34 12.01 25.01
CA ARG A 69 -4.74 12.17 24.60
C ARG A 69 -5.38 10.81 24.25
N VAL A 70 -6.42 10.46 25.01
CA VAL A 70 -7.26 9.28 24.77
C VAL A 70 -8.71 9.73 24.83
N ALA A 71 -9.52 9.38 23.84
CA ALA A 71 -10.93 9.69 23.84
C ALA A 71 -11.77 8.52 24.39
N PRO A 72 -12.85 8.80 25.12
CA PRO A 72 -13.76 7.75 25.62
C PRO A 72 -14.57 7.10 24.50
N SER A 73 -14.80 7.81 23.40
CA SER A 73 -15.52 7.31 22.23
C SER A 73 -15.07 8.05 20.95
N LEU A 74 -15.46 7.51 19.78
CA LEU A 74 -15.24 8.17 18.51
C LEU A 74 -16.01 9.48 18.42
N GLU A 75 -17.24 9.51 18.88
CA GLU A 75 -18.12 10.70 18.89
C GLU A 75 -17.48 11.83 19.69
N ALA A 76 -16.93 11.54 20.86
CA ALA A 76 -16.26 12.53 21.69
C ALA A 76 -15.01 13.10 20.99
N ALA A 77 -14.23 12.24 20.32
CA ALA A 77 -13.07 12.69 19.57
C ALA A 77 -13.45 13.55 18.36
N LEU A 78 -14.54 13.19 17.66
CA LEU A 78 -15.06 13.92 16.50
C LEU A 78 -15.64 15.29 16.88
N ALA A 79 -16.26 15.41 18.06
CA ALA A 79 -16.85 16.65 18.54
C ALA A 79 -15.80 17.74 18.88
N ASP A 80 -14.55 17.36 19.16
CA ASP A 80 -13.48 18.30 19.47
C ASP A 80 -12.99 18.99 18.17
N PRO A 81 -13.16 20.32 18.03
CA PRO A 81 -12.74 21.06 16.84
C PRO A 81 -11.22 21.13 16.66
N PHE A 82 -10.44 20.90 17.70
CA PHE A 82 -8.98 20.80 17.61
C PHE A 82 -8.55 19.60 16.77
N ASN A 83 -9.32 18.51 16.76
CA ASN A 83 -9.05 17.34 15.94
C ASN A 83 -9.50 17.61 14.50
N ARG A 84 -8.57 17.83 13.61
CA ARG A 84 -8.83 18.19 12.20
C ARG A 84 -8.76 17.01 11.25
N ILE A 85 -8.02 15.96 11.62
CA ILE A 85 -7.82 14.77 10.80
C ILE A 85 -8.44 13.58 11.50
N TYR A 86 -9.18 12.76 10.75
CA TYR A 86 -9.59 11.42 11.13
C TYR A 86 -8.77 10.40 10.36
N PHE A 87 -8.06 9.52 11.07
CA PHE A 87 -7.34 8.39 10.52
C PHE A 87 -8.01 7.07 10.89
N ASP A 88 -8.24 6.22 9.87
CA ASP A 88 -8.85 4.90 10.05
C ASP A 88 -7.87 3.76 9.76
N ALA A 89 -7.60 2.92 10.77
CA ALA A 89 -6.89 1.66 10.68
C ALA A 89 -7.71 0.48 11.22
N GLN A 90 -9.03 0.60 11.24
CA GLN A 90 -9.94 -0.47 11.64
C GLN A 90 -9.97 -1.61 10.60
N THR A 91 -10.67 -2.68 10.92
CA THR A 91 -11.06 -3.71 9.94
C THR A 91 -11.98 -3.12 8.88
N THR A 92 -11.91 -3.64 7.66
CA THR A 92 -12.57 -3.06 6.48
C THR A 92 -14.10 -2.97 6.64
N ASP A 93 -14.72 -3.94 7.29
CA ASP A 93 -16.15 -4.00 7.56
C ASP A 93 -16.69 -2.80 8.38
N ARG A 94 -15.85 -2.21 9.23
CA ARG A 94 -16.23 -1.10 10.13
C ARG A 94 -15.88 0.27 9.56
N ARG A 95 -14.96 0.32 8.61
CA ARG A 95 -14.37 1.56 8.11
C ARG A 95 -15.39 2.53 7.53
N ALA A 96 -16.27 2.05 6.64
CA ALA A 96 -17.20 2.93 5.94
C ALA A 96 -18.12 3.71 6.89
N ALA A 97 -18.64 3.07 7.94
CA ALA A 97 -19.51 3.72 8.92
C ALA A 97 -18.76 4.80 9.72
N ALA A 98 -17.54 4.50 10.19
CA ALA A 98 -16.74 5.46 10.95
C ALA A 98 -16.23 6.63 10.09
N VAL A 99 -15.87 6.39 8.84
CA VAL A 99 -15.50 7.44 7.88
C VAL A 99 -16.67 8.39 7.64
N ARG A 100 -17.90 7.90 7.47
CA ARG A 100 -19.10 8.76 7.33
C ARG A 100 -19.35 9.63 8.54
N GLN A 101 -19.15 9.10 9.76
CA GLN A 101 -19.23 9.92 10.98
C GLN A 101 -18.19 11.05 10.95
N ALA A 102 -16.97 10.75 10.53
CA ALA A 102 -15.91 11.74 10.44
C ALA A 102 -16.16 12.79 9.33
N ILE A 103 -16.74 12.38 8.19
CA ILE A 103 -17.20 13.30 7.13
C ILE A 103 -18.28 14.23 7.68
N ALA A 104 -19.29 13.71 8.35
CA ALA A 104 -20.37 14.49 8.96
C ALA A 104 -19.84 15.49 10.02
N ALA A 105 -18.74 15.15 10.71
CA ALA A 105 -18.05 16.00 11.67
C ALA A 105 -17.05 16.98 11.00
N GLY A 106 -16.98 17.05 9.67
CA GLY A 106 -16.12 17.98 8.94
C GLY A 106 -14.61 17.69 9.04
N LYS A 107 -14.20 16.46 9.28
CA LYS A 107 -12.79 16.09 9.43
C LYS A 107 -12.16 15.74 8.06
N ALA A 108 -10.90 16.12 7.88
CA ALA A 108 -10.10 15.55 6.79
C ALA A 108 -9.93 14.04 7.00
N ILE A 109 -10.06 13.26 5.94
CA ILE A 109 -10.09 11.79 6.03
C ILE A 109 -8.78 11.20 5.52
N TYR A 110 -8.15 10.32 6.30
CA TYR A 110 -7.03 9.50 5.87
C TYR A 110 -7.28 8.04 6.26
N CYS A 111 -7.26 7.13 5.30
CA CYS A 111 -7.65 5.74 5.52
C CYS A 111 -6.58 4.74 5.12
N GLU A 112 -6.49 3.66 5.90
CA GLU A 112 -5.84 2.43 5.45
C GLU A 112 -6.60 1.80 4.27
N LYS A 113 -5.86 1.04 3.48
CA LYS A 113 -6.42 0.21 2.41
C LYS A 113 -6.91 -1.16 2.98
N PRO A 114 -7.86 -1.81 2.32
CA PRO A 114 -8.79 -1.28 1.33
C PRO A 114 -9.75 -0.29 1.96
N THR A 115 -10.15 0.75 1.23
CA THR A 115 -10.98 1.83 1.79
C THR A 115 -12.40 1.42 2.13
N ALA A 116 -12.91 0.36 1.50
CA ALA A 116 -14.17 -0.30 1.81
C ALA A 116 -14.13 -1.76 1.35
N ALA A 117 -15.19 -2.51 1.63
CA ALA A 117 -15.33 -3.91 1.24
C ALA A 117 -15.62 -4.10 -0.25
N ASP A 118 -16.19 -3.08 -0.91
CA ASP A 118 -16.58 -3.09 -2.32
C ASP A 118 -16.33 -1.71 -2.97
N THR A 119 -16.24 -1.73 -4.31
CA THR A 119 -15.98 -0.53 -5.12
C THR A 119 -17.05 0.54 -4.98
N ALA A 120 -18.31 0.15 -4.92
CA ALA A 120 -19.43 1.10 -4.85
C ALA A 120 -19.39 1.91 -3.55
N THR A 121 -19.16 1.23 -2.44
CA THR A 121 -18.99 1.85 -1.11
C THR A 121 -17.74 2.73 -1.07
N ALA A 122 -16.61 2.25 -1.58
CA ALA A 122 -15.36 3.03 -1.63
C ALA A 122 -15.51 4.31 -2.45
N ALA A 123 -16.16 4.23 -3.62
CA ALA A 123 -16.45 5.38 -4.47
C ALA A 123 -17.44 6.36 -3.81
N ALA A 124 -18.46 5.83 -3.09
CA ALA A 124 -19.39 6.67 -2.35
C ALA A 124 -18.68 7.51 -1.28
N LEU A 125 -17.76 6.91 -0.50
CA LEU A 125 -16.98 7.65 0.51
C LEU A 125 -16.15 8.78 -0.13
N TYR A 126 -15.57 8.56 -1.30
CA TYR A 126 -14.89 9.62 -2.02
C TYR A 126 -15.83 10.76 -2.42
N ARG A 127 -16.98 10.43 -3.04
CA ARG A 127 -17.99 11.44 -3.44
C ARG A 127 -18.54 12.21 -2.25
N GLU A 128 -18.78 11.54 -1.13
CA GLU A 128 -19.24 12.15 0.13
C GLU A 128 -18.18 13.15 0.66
N CYS A 129 -16.88 12.80 0.62
CA CYS A 129 -15.79 13.72 0.98
C CYS A 129 -15.73 14.95 0.05
N VAL A 130 -15.85 14.74 -1.26
CA VAL A 130 -15.82 15.82 -2.25
C VAL A 130 -17.01 16.75 -2.09
N ALA A 131 -18.22 16.20 -1.91
CA ALA A 131 -19.43 16.97 -1.68
C ALA A 131 -19.37 17.82 -0.41
N ALA A 132 -18.67 17.34 0.63
CA ALA A 132 -18.44 18.06 1.87
C ALA A 132 -17.23 19.03 1.80
N GLY A 133 -16.53 19.11 0.68
CA GLY A 133 -15.32 19.95 0.52
C GLY A 133 -14.15 19.51 1.39
N LEU A 134 -14.08 18.23 1.76
CA LEU A 134 -13.08 17.71 2.70
C LEU A 134 -11.85 17.12 1.98
N LYS A 135 -10.69 17.43 2.53
CA LYS A 135 -9.44 16.79 2.14
C LYS A 135 -9.47 15.32 2.51
N ASN A 136 -9.02 14.48 1.60
CA ASN A 136 -9.09 13.04 1.81
C ASN A 136 -7.91 12.31 1.16
N GLY A 137 -7.57 11.14 1.69
CA GLY A 137 -6.46 10.34 1.23
C GLY A 137 -6.55 8.87 1.63
N VAL A 138 -5.84 8.04 0.88
CA VAL A 138 -5.66 6.62 1.15
C VAL A 138 -4.18 6.28 1.30
N VAL A 139 -3.86 5.37 2.19
CA VAL A 139 -2.51 4.85 2.39
C VAL A 139 -2.04 4.07 1.16
N GLN A 140 -0.93 4.49 0.57
CA GLN A 140 -0.27 3.86 -0.59
C GLN A 140 1.23 3.68 -0.31
N ASP A 141 1.55 3.05 0.81
CA ASP A 141 2.91 2.89 1.32
C ASP A 141 3.90 2.31 0.30
N LYS A 142 3.44 1.44 -0.61
CA LYS A 142 4.30 0.82 -1.62
C LYS A 142 4.96 1.84 -2.55
N LEU A 143 4.30 2.94 -2.88
CA LEU A 143 4.88 4.01 -3.70
C LEU A 143 6.11 4.67 -3.06
N TRP A 144 6.22 4.59 -1.74
CA TRP A 144 7.26 5.24 -0.94
C TRP A 144 8.37 4.28 -0.49
N LEU A 145 8.33 3.02 -0.92
CA LEU A 145 9.43 2.08 -0.71
C LEU A 145 10.71 2.58 -1.39
N GLY A 146 11.85 2.41 -0.74
CA GLY A 146 13.14 2.90 -1.24
C GLY A 146 13.45 2.49 -2.67
N GLY A 147 13.23 1.22 -3.01
CA GLY A 147 13.44 0.71 -4.36
C GLY A 147 12.48 1.33 -5.38
N LEU A 148 11.20 1.53 -5.04
CA LEU A 148 10.22 2.12 -5.95
C LEU A 148 10.41 3.63 -6.13
N ARG A 149 10.92 4.34 -5.11
CA ARG A 149 11.34 5.75 -5.26
C ARG A 149 12.51 5.90 -6.25
N LYS A 150 13.51 5.00 -6.15
CA LYS A 150 14.65 4.96 -7.09
C LYS A 150 14.16 4.64 -8.51
N LEU A 151 13.26 3.66 -8.65
CA LEU A 151 12.63 3.33 -9.93
C LEU A 151 11.87 4.54 -10.50
N ARG A 152 11.11 5.26 -9.69
CA ARG A 152 10.40 6.49 -10.09
C ARG A 152 11.38 7.52 -10.63
N ALA A 153 12.52 7.75 -9.97
CA ALA A 153 13.54 8.68 -10.45
C ALA A 153 14.09 8.29 -11.82
N LEU A 154 14.30 6.99 -12.09
CA LEU A 154 14.70 6.50 -13.40
C LEU A 154 13.63 6.71 -14.47
N ILE A 155 12.35 6.51 -14.13
CA ILE A 155 11.23 6.78 -15.05
C ILE A 155 11.18 8.28 -15.38
N ASP A 156 11.19 9.12 -14.37
CA ASP A 156 11.09 10.58 -14.51
C ASP A 156 12.27 11.20 -15.26
N SER A 157 13.46 10.59 -15.16
CA SER A 157 14.66 10.99 -15.95
C SER A 157 14.60 10.56 -17.41
N GLY A 158 13.63 9.71 -17.79
CA GLY A 158 13.52 9.17 -19.15
C GLY A 158 14.56 8.10 -19.48
N SER A 159 15.25 7.52 -18.49
CA SER A 159 16.33 6.53 -18.66
C SER A 159 15.92 5.31 -19.49
N PHE A 160 14.65 4.90 -19.43
CA PHE A 160 14.15 3.74 -20.16
C PHE A 160 13.78 4.01 -21.62
N GLY A 161 13.60 5.30 -22.01
CA GLY A 161 12.91 5.61 -23.25
C GLY A 161 11.48 5.08 -23.22
N ARG A 162 11.00 4.46 -24.30
CA ARG A 162 9.69 3.78 -24.27
C ARG A 162 9.78 2.53 -23.41
N ILE A 163 8.95 2.42 -22.38
CA ILE A 163 8.81 1.20 -21.58
C ILE A 163 8.14 0.12 -22.44
N LEU A 164 8.70 -1.08 -22.45
CA LEU A 164 8.29 -2.20 -23.29
C LEU A 164 7.47 -3.21 -22.51
N SER A 165 7.89 -3.52 -21.27
CA SER A 165 7.20 -4.46 -20.40
C SER A 165 7.53 -4.19 -18.92
N VAL A 166 6.61 -4.62 -18.05
CA VAL A 166 6.78 -4.61 -16.61
C VAL A 166 6.41 -6.00 -16.05
N ARG A 167 7.27 -6.55 -15.19
CA ARG A 167 7.04 -7.85 -14.55
C ARG A 167 7.28 -7.73 -13.06
N GLY A 168 6.29 -8.06 -12.25
CA GLY A 168 6.36 -8.00 -10.80
C GLY A 168 6.12 -9.36 -10.14
N GLU A 169 6.86 -9.62 -9.09
CA GLU A 169 6.65 -10.76 -8.23
C GLU A 169 6.78 -10.33 -6.77
N PHE A 170 5.77 -10.67 -5.97
CA PHE A 170 5.76 -10.43 -4.55
C PHE A 170 5.36 -11.71 -3.82
N GLY A 171 6.07 -12.05 -2.76
CA GLY A 171 5.61 -13.13 -1.92
C GLY A 171 6.69 -13.75 -1.05
N TYR A 172 6.24 -14.68 -0.22
CA TYR A 172 7.05 -15.48 0.69
C TYR A 172 6.24 -16.67 1.19
N TRP A 173 6.93 -17.65 1.77
CA TRP A 173 6.28 -18.79 2.40
C TRP A 173 5.68 -18.39 3.74
N VAL A 174 4.37 -18.53 3.89
CA VAL A 174 3.68 -18.33 5.16
C VAL A 174 3.33 -19.70 5.74
N PHE A 175 3.90 -20.00 6.90
CA PHE A 175 3.69 -21.30 7.56
C PHE A 175 2.23 -21.55 7.88
N GLU A 176 1.84 -22.82 7.81
CA GLU A 176 0.48 -23.32 7.98
C GLU A 176 0.01 -23.31 9.44
N GLY A 177 0.95 -23.23 10.39
CA GLY A 177 0.66 -23.26 11.83
C GLY A 177 0.65 -24.66 12.43
N ASP A 178 1.01 -25.69 11.66
CA ASP A 178 1.09 -27.10 12.10
C ASP A 178 2.43 -27.42 12.80
N LYS A 179 3.55 -27.23 12.11
CA LYS A 179 4.92 -27.46 12.63
C LYS A 179 5.57 -26.19 13.15
N GLN A 180 5.16 -25.06 12.62
CA GLN A 180 5.62 -23.74 13.06
C GLN A 180 4.39 -22.83 13.21
N PRO A 181 4.41 -21.86 14.16
CA PRO A 181 3.30 -20.92 14.33
C PRO A 181 2.95 -20.21 13.03
N ALA A 182 1.67 -20.03 12.75
CA ALA A 182 1.20 -19.25 11.62
C ALA A 182 1.70 -17.81 11.72
N GLN A 183 2.24 -17.29 10.61
CA GLN A 183 2.80 -15.91 10.56
C GLN A 183 1.74 -14.84 10.32
N ARG A 184 0.59 -15.24 9.84
CA ARG A 184 -0.56 -14.35 9.58
C ARG A 184 -1.79 -14.84 10.33
N PRO A 185 -2.66 -13.93 10.79
CA PRO A 185 -3.93 -14.31 11.40
C PRO A 185 -4.83 -15.11 10.45
N SER A 186 -5.59 -16.04 11.01
CA SER A 186 -6.42 -16.98 10.26
C SER A 186 -7.46 -16.32 9.36
N TRP A 187 -7.98 -15.15 9.72
CA TRP A 187 -8.93 -14.41 8.91
C TRP A 187 -8.41 -14.07 7.50
N ASN A 188 -7.08 -13.95 7.31
CA ASN A 188 -6.50 -13.69 5.98
C ASN A 188 -6.81 -14.78 4.95
N TYR A 189 -7.13 -15.99 5.40
CA TYR A 189 -7.41 -17.16 4.56
C TYR A 189 -8.88 -17.54 4.54
N ARG A 190 -9.75 -16.68 5.09
CA ARG A 190 -11.21 -16.86 5.10
C ARG A 190 -11.88 -15.76 4.28
N LYS A 191 -12.57 -16.17 3.23
CA LYS A 191 -13.28 -15.24 2.34
C LYS A 191 -14.40 -14.49 3.05
N GLU A 192 -15.11 -15.18 3.93
CA GLU A 192 -16.19 -14.66 4.78
C GLU A 192 -15.72 -13.56 5.74
N ASP A 193 -14.44 -13.58 6.11
CA ASP A 193 -13.79 -12.57 6.97
C ASP A 193 -13.11 -11.44 6.15
N GLY A 194 -13.31 -11.42 4.82
CA GLY A 194 -12.69 -10.46 3.93
C GLY A 194 -11.22 -10.75 3.62
N GLY A 195 -10.78 -12.00 3.82
CA GLY A 195 -9.42 -12.47 3.49
C GLY A 195 -9.23 -12.72 1.99
N GLY A 196 -7.98 -13.02 1.63
CA GLY A 196 -7.54 -13.32 0.28
C GLY A 196 -6.40 -12.40 -0.18
N ILE A 197 -5.40 -13.00 -0.83
CA ILE A 197 -4.23 -12.25 -1.31
C ILE A 197 -4.58 -11.29 -2.45
N ALA A 198 -5.61 -11.59 -3.24
CA ALA A 198 -6.06 -10.71 -4.31
C ALA A 198 -6.59 -9.39 -3.74
N ILE A 199 -7.44 -9.45 -2.70
CA ILE A 199 -7.97 -8.27 -2.03
C ILE A 199 -6.85 -7.51 -1.29
N ASP A 200 -5.93 -8.23 -0.65
CA ASP A 200 -4.82 -7.62 0.10
C ASP A 200 -3.81 -6.92 -0.82
N MET A 201 -3.48 -7.52 -1.97
CA MET A 201 -2.32 -7.08 -2.77
C MET A 201 -2.65 -6.40 -4.08
N LEU A 202 -3.74 -6.75 -4.80
CA LEU A 202 -4.06 -6.09 -6.08
C LEU A 202 -4.30 -4.59 -5.93
N CYS A 203 -4.83 -4.14 -4.78
CA CYS A 203 -4.97 -2.70 -4.52
C CYS A 203 -3.60 -1.99 -4.49
N HIS A 204 -2.56 -2.60 -3.90
CA HIS A 204 -1.21 -2.04 -3.92
C HIS A 204 -0.63 -1.97 -5.32
N TRP A 205 -0.82 -3.04 -6.11
CA TRP A 205 -0.29 -3.07 -7.48
C TRP A 205 -1.05 -2.12 -8.39
N ARG A 206 -2.36 -1.90 -8.16
CA ARG A 206 -3.09 -0.84 -8.83
C ARG A 206 -2.42 0.51 -8.61
N TYR A 207 -2.09 0.83 -7.36
CA TYR A 207 -1.45 2.10 -7.01
C TYR A 207 -0.07 2.24 -7.67
N VAL A 208 0.74 1.18 -7.63
CA VAL A 208 2.06 1.19 -8.25
C VAL A 208 1.95 1.38 -9.77
N ILE A 209 1.10 0.60 -10.43
CA ILE A 209 0.97 0.64 -11.88
C ILE A 209 0.39 1.98 -12.33
N ASP A 210 -0.72 2.44 -11.74
CA ASP A 210 -1.37 3.70 -12.12
C ASP A 210 -0.47 4.92 -11.92
N ASN A 211 0.44 4.88 -10.96
CA ASN A 211 1.34 6.00 -10.68
C ASN A 211 2.66 5.96 -11.46
N LEU A 212 3.13 4.78 -11.89
CA LEU A 212 4.43 4.65 -12.54
C LEU A 212 4.35 4.34 -14.05
N PHE A 213 3.29 3.69 -14.52
CA PHE A 213 3.28 3.06 -15.83
C PHE A 213 2.03 3.36 -16.69
N GLY A 214 1.06 4.07 -16.16
CA GLY A 214 -0.22 4.36 -16.83
C GLY A 214 -1.40 3.63 -16.18
N LYS A 215 -2.63 4.05 -16.53
CA LYS A 215 -3.84 3.55 -15.87
C LYS A 215 -4.16 2.12 -16.31
N VAL A 216 -4.44 1.24 -15.35
CA VAL A 216 -4.89 -0.12 -15.67
C VAL A 216 -6.24 -0.07 -16.34
N ALA A 217 -6.33 -0.60 -17.57
CA ALA A 217 -7.55 -0.64 -18.40
C ALA A 217 -8.22 -2.02 -18.42
N ALA A 218 -7.44 -3.10 -18.35
CA ALA A 218 -7.97 -4.46 -18.38
C ALA A 218 -7.09 -5.40 -17.52
N ILE A 219 -7.67 -6.49 -17.04
CA ILE A 219 -6.99 -7.53 -16.25
C ILE A 219 -7.42 -8.94 -16.67
N SER A 220 -6.45 -9.85 -16.76
CA SER A 220 -6.65 -11.30 -16.76
C SER A 220 -5.97 -11.85 -15.50
N CYS A 221 -6.71 -12.57 -14.67
CA CYS A 221 -6.22 -13.05 -13.38
C CYS A 221 -6.65 -14.49 -13.12
N LEU A 222 -5.73 -15.28 -12.58
CA LEU A 222 -6.00 -16.59 -12.01
C LEU A 222 -5.64 -16.57 -10.54
N CYS A 223 -6.49 -17.12 -9.69
CA CYS A 223 -6.20 -17.30 -8.27
C CYS A 223 -6.12 -18.78 -7.91
N ALA A 224 -5.45 -19.08 -6.81
CA ALA A 224 -5.32 -20.43 -6.27
C ALA A 224 -5.28 -20.42 -4.75
N THR A 225 -5.79 -21.49 -4.14
CA THR A 225 -5.59 -21.84 -2.74
C THR A 225 -4.66 -23.04 -2.71
N HIS A 226 -3.34 -22.79 -2.65
CA HIS A 226 -2.33 -23.84 -2.70
C HIS A 226 -2.22 -24.62 -1.39
N VAL A 227 -2.52 -23.97 -0.27
CA VAL A 227 -2.57 -24.60 1.06
C VAL A 227 -4.01 -24.59 1.55
N PRO A 228 -4.77 -25.68 1.29
CA PRO A 228 -6.22 -25.71 1.53
C PRO A 228 -6.60 -25.87 3.01
N GLU A 229 -5.66 -26.24 3.87
CA GLU A 229 -5.87 -26.40 5.31
C GLU A 229 -4.76 -25.69 6.08
N ARG A 230 -5.12 -24.92 7.11
CA ARG A 230 -4.19 -24.24 8.00
C ARG A 230 -4.67 -24.39 9.45
N ARG A 231 -3.86 -23.91 10.41
CA ARG A 231 -4.23 -23.86 11.83
C ARG A 231 -4.43 -22.43 12.29
N ASP A 232 -5.48 -22.24 13.08
CA ASP A 232 -5.81 -20.93 13.68
C ASP A 232 -4.88 -20.59 14.86
N GLU A 233 -5.15 -19.46 15.51
CA GLU A 233 -4.37 -18.94 16.64
C GLU A 233 -4.43 -19.84 17.89
N GLN A 234 -5.36 -20.81 17.92
CA GLN A 234 -5.51 -21.83 18.97
C GLN A 234 -4.98 -23.20 18.53
N GLY A 235 -4.34 -23.29 17.34
CA GLY A 235 -3.78 -24.52 16.80
C GLY A 235 -4.83 -25.47 16.20
N ARG A 236 -6.11 -25.05 16.02
CA ARG A 236 -7.17 -25.87 15.43
C ARG A 236 -7.11 -25.80 13.91
N ALA A 237 -7.20 -26.96 13.26
CA ALA A 237 -7.26 -27.01 11.80
C ALA A 237 -8.53 -26.34 11.27
N TYR A 238 -8.40 -25.64 10.15
CA TYR A 238 -9.52 -25.04 9.41
C TYR A 238 -9.26 -25.07 7.90
N ALA A 239 -10.35 -25.16 7.13
CA ALA A 239 -10.28 -25.05 5.68
C ALA A 239 -10.11 -23.59 5.24
N CYS A 240 -9.15 -23.34 4.34
CA CYS A 240 -8.95 -22.03 3.72
C CYS A 240 -10.00 -21.83 2.61
N THR A 241 -10.79 -20.77 2.72
CA THR A 241 -11.84 -20.42 1.73
C THR A 241 -11.42 -19.29 0.80
N ALA A 242 -10.36 -18.55 1.16
CA ALA A 242 -9.78 -17.50 0.34
C ALA A 242 -8.49 -17.98 -0.35
N GLU A 243 -8.15 -17.35 -1.48
CA GLU A 243 -6.95 -17.61 -2.24
C GLU A 243 -5.68 -17.14 -1.51
N ASP A 244 -4.59 -17.87 -1.67
CA ASP A 244 -3.25 -17.57 -1.14
C ASP A 244 -2.21 -17.26 -2.23
N ALA A 245 -2.64 -17.29 -3.49
CA ALA A 245 -1.86 -16.86 -4.64
C ALA A 245 -2.75 -16.28 -5.73
N PHE A 246 -2.22 -15.30 -6.49
CA PHE A 246 -2.77 -14.88 -7.78
C PHE A 246 -1.67 -14.66 -8.81
N TYR A 247 -2.05 -14.82 -10.07
CA TYR A 247 -1.24 -14.64 -11.27
C TYR A 247 -2.02 -13.73 -12.22
N ALA A 248 -1.53 -12.50 -12.43
CA ALA A 248 -2.28 -11.51 -13.19
C ALA A 248 -1.47 -10.93 -14.34
N THR A 249 -2.12 -10.72 -15.48
CA THR A 249 -1.66 -9.90 -16.57
C THR A 249 -2.62 -8.72 -16.70
N MET A 250 -2.07 -7.52 -16.75
CA MET A 250 -2.83 -6.27 -16.88
C MET A 250 -2.37 -5.53 -18.13
N GLN A 251 -3.28 -4.79 -18.73
CA GLN A 251 -2.99 -3.85 -19.80
C GLN A 251 -3.33 -2.43 -19.33
N THR A 252 -2.41 -1.49 -19.58
CA THR A 252 -2.68 -0.08 -19.31
C THR A 252 -3.43 0.57 -20.46
N ASP A 253 -3.97 1.77 -20.24
CA ASP A 253 -4.61 2.62 -21.24
C ASP A 253 -3.71 3.00 -22.42
N GLN A 254 -2.37 2.89 -22.23
CA GLN A 254 -1.37 3.11 -23.27
C GLN A 254 -0.91 1.82 -23.96
N GLY A 255 -1.55 0.68 -23.65
CA GLY A 255 -1.24 -0.62 -24.24
C GLY A 255 -0.05 -1.34 -23.63
N LEU A 256 0.58 -0.81 -22.57
CA LEU A 256 1.67 -1.48 -21.88
C LEU A 256 1.15 -2.73 -21.17
N ILE A 257 1.87 -3.84 -21.33
CA ILE A 257 1.57 -5.10 -20.63
C ILE A 257 2.37 -5.16 -19.32
N VAL A 258 1.65 -5.42 -18.25
CA VAL A 258 2.18 -5.60 -16.89
C VAL A 258 1.77 -6.98 -16.38
N GLN A 259 2.74 -7.80 -16.02
CA GLN A 259 2.50 -9.06 -15.31
C GLN A 259 2.83 -8.87 -13.83
N PHE A 260 1.95 -9.32 -12.95
CA PHE A 260 2.21 -9.25 -11.52
C PHE A 260 1.65 -10.48 -10.80
N ASN A 261 2.54 -11.22 -10.15
CA ASN A 261 2.19 -12.38 -9.34
C ASN A 261 2.36 -12.06 -7.86
N SER A 262 1.47 -12.56 -7.03
CA SER A 262 1.64 -12.50 -5.58
C SER A 262 1.27 -13.83 -4.95
N SER A 263 2.08 -14.31 -4.01
CA SER A 263 1.85 -15.61 -3.37
C SER A 263 2.35 -15.63 -1.93
N TRP A 264 1.56 -16.23 -1.05
CA TRP A 264 1.96 -16.57 0.31
C TRP A 264 2.54 -18.00 0.41
N CYS A 265 2.71 -18.66 -0.74
CA CYS A 265 3.19 -20.04 -0.84
C CYS A 265 4.46 -20.15 -1.70
N THR A 266 5.26 -19.09 -1.78
CA THR A 266 6.49 -19.02 -2.57
C THR A 266 7.72 -19.03 -1.68
N ARG A 267 8.63 -20.00 -1.90
CA ARG A 267 9.96 -19.97 -1.32
C ARG A 267 10.86 -19.07 -2.15
N VAL A 268 11.33 -18.00 -1.52
CA VAL A 268 12.08 -16.94 -2.20
C VAL A 268 13.56 -17.31 -2.32
N ARG A 269 14.13 -17.23 -3.53
CA ARG A 269 15.57 -17.31 -3.78
C ARG A 269 16.06 -15.99 -4.40
N ARG A 270 15.82 -14.91 -3.74
CA ARG A 270 16.27 -13.55 -4.04
C ARG A 270 16.39 -12.79 -2.72
N ASP A 271 17.09 -11.68 -2.70
CA ASP A 271 17.36 -10.91 -1.47
C ASP A 271 16.18 -10.04 -1.02
N ASP A 272 15.02 -10.15 -1.67
CA ASP A 272 13.87 -9.30 -1.38
C ASP A 272 12.54 -10.05 -1.58
N LEU A 273 11.50 -9.60 -0.89
CA LEU A 273 10.12 -10.10 -1.04
C LEU A 273 9.43 -9.57 -2.30
N LEU A 274 9.90 -8.45 -2.82
CA LEU A 274 9.40 -7.81 -4.04
C LEU A 274 10.51 -7.81 -5.10
N THR A 275 10.13 -8.14 -6.33
CA THR A 275 10.95 -7.89 -7.51
C THR A 275 10.07 -7.27 -8.57
N LEU A 276 10.42 -6.09 -9.04
CA LEU A 276 9.73 -5.39 -10.11
C LEU A 276 10.74 -5.08 -11.22
N HIS A 277 10.63 -5.81 -12.32
CA HIS A 277 11.44 -5.62 -13.53
C HIS A 277 10.74 -4.64 -14.47
N VAL A 278 11.48 -3.69 -14.99
CA VAL A 278 11.04 -2.76 -16.03
C VAL A 278 12.03 -2.85 -17.18
N ASP A 279 11.55 -3.20 -18.35
CA ASP A 279 12.34 -3.23 -19.59
C ASP A 279 11.89 -2.08 -20.48
N GLY A 280 12.85 -1.27 -20.91
CA GLY A 280 12.64 -0.16 -21.82
C GLY A 280 13.58 -0.22 -23.02
N ALA A 281 13.32 0.63 -24.03
CA ALA A 281 14.09 0.66 -25.26
C ALA A 281 15.55 1.14 -25.07
N ARG A 282 15.84 1.87 -23.99
CA ARG A 282 17.17 2.43 -23.70
C ARG A 282 17.78 1.94 -22.39
N GLY A 283 17.10 1.10 -21.66
CA GLY A 283 17.61 0.56 -20.41
C GLY A 283 16.53 -0.21 -19.64
N SER A 284 16.97 -0.91 -18.62
CA SER A 284 16.12 -1.73 -17.76
C SER A 284 16.41 -1.45 -16.29
N ALA A 285 15.47 -1.78 -15.41
CA ALA A 285 15.69 -1.75 -13.98
C ALA A 285 15.03 -2.94 -13.26
N VAL A 286 15.59 -3.27 -12.09
CA VAL A 286 15.04 -4.24 -11.15
C VAL A 286 14.93 -3.55 -9.80
N ALA A 287 13.70 -3.32 -9.33
CA ALA A 287 13.44 -2.69 -8.05
C ALA A 287 12.85 -3.69 -7.05
N GLY A 288 13.31 -3.61 -5.81
CA GLY A 288 12.78 -4.34 -4.66
C GLY A 288 12.16 -3.39 -3.64
N LEU A 289 12.07 -3.83 -2.37
CA LEU A 289 11.57 -3.00 -1.27
C LEU A 289 12.50 -1.82 -0.97
N ARG A 290 13.82 -2.01 -1.12
CA ARG A 290 14.85 -1.03 -0.73
C ARG A 290 15.75 -0.63 -1.89
N ASP A 291 16.20 -1.61 -2.65
CA ASP A 291 17.20 -1.45 -3.69
C ASP A 291 16.58 -1.35 -5.08
N CYS A 292 17.31 -0.69 -5.98
CA CYS A 292 17.00 -0.66 -7.39
C CYS A 292 18.31 -0.77 -8.16
N TRP A 293 18.35 -1.67 -9.13
CA TRP A 293 19.44 -1.86 -10.06
C TRP A 293 19.00 -1.42 -11.44
N THR A 294 19.92 -0.85 -12.21
CA THR A 294 19.65 -0.41 -13.58
C THR A 294 20.79 -0.81 -14.52
N GLN A 295 20.45 -1.04 -15.77
CA GLN A 295 21.39 -1.31 -16.86
C GLN A 295 20.96 -0.49 -18.08
N SER A 296 21.89 0.25 -18.66
CA SER A 296 21.65 0.99 -19.91
C SER A 296 21.77 0.07 -21.14
N ALA A 297 21.28 0.55 -22.28
CA ALA A 297 21.44 -0.17 -23.56
C ALA A 297 22.93 -0.32 -23.94
N GLU A 298 23.74 0.69 -23.63
CA GLU A 298 25.16 0.69 -23.89
C GLU A 298 25.91 -0.32 -23.01
N ASP A 299 25.48 -0.52 -21.79
CA ASP A 299 26.06 -1.47 -20.83
C ASP A 299 25.51 -2.89 -21.00
N THR A 300 24.58 -3.12 -21.92
CA THR A 300 23.94 -4.43 -22.10
C THR A 300 24.89 -5.38 -22.83
N PRO A 301 25.34 -6.48 -22.18
CA PRO A 301 26.27 -7.42 -22.80
C PRO A 301 25.57 -8.21 -23.90
N ARG A 302 26.34 -8.56 -24.95
CA ARG A 302 25.81 -9.36 -26.06
C ARG A 302 25.84 -10.85 -25.70
N ALA A 303 24.68 -11.40 -25.44
CA ALA A 303 24.52 -12.83 -25.22
C ALA A 303 24.73 -13.61 -26.52
N VAL A 304 25.32 -14.79 -26.41
CA VAL A 304 25.44 -15.75 -27.52
C VAL A 304 24.42 -16.86 -27.28
N TRP A 305 23.47 -16.98 -28.21
CA TRP A 305 22.52 -18.08 -28.18
C TRP A 305 23.07 -19.30 -28.96
N ASN A 306 23.86 -20.11 -28.27
CA ASN A 306 24.36 -21.37 -28.79
C ASN A 306 24.38 -22.41 -27.66
N PRO A 307 23.51 -23.45 -27.69
CA PRO A 307 23.45 -24.46 -26.63
C PRO A 307 24.70 -25.35 -26.56
N ASP A 308 25.54 -25.36 -27.60
CA ASP A 308 26.72 -26.23 -27.69
C ASP A 308 27.97 -25.63 -27.02
N ILE A 309 27.89 -24.35 -26.61
CA ILE A 309 28.98 -23.65 -25.92
C ILE A 309 28.49 -22.99 -24.62
N GLU A 310 29.40 -22.87 -23.66
CA GLU A 310 29.12 -22.09 -22.45
C GLU A 310 28.89 -20.61 -22.79
N GLN A 311 27.92 -19.99 -22.14
CA GLN A 311 27.63 -18.55 -22.30
C GLN A 311 28.86 -17.73 -21.85
N PRO A 312 29.48 -16.93 -22.74
CA PRO A 312 30.74 -16.22 -22.45
C PRO A 312 30.55 -14.99 -21.54
N ILE A 313 29.34 -14.58 -21.27
CA ILE A 313 29.02 -13.41 -20.45
C ILE A 313 28.39 -13.79 -19.13
N LYS A 314 28.48 -12.87 -18.16
CA LYS A 314 27.71 -12.92 -16.92
C LYS A 314 26.56 -11.94 -17.05
N PHE A 315 25.32 -12.42 -16.87
CA PHE A 315 24.12 -11.59 -17.05
C PHE A 315 23.96 -10.48 -15.99
N PHE A 316 24.73 -10.50 -14.91
CA PHE A 316 24.80 -9.41 -13.94
C PHE A 316 25.78 -8.30 -14.33
N ASP A 317 26.61 -8.51 -15.35
CA ASP A 317 27.55 -7.48 -15.79
C ASP A 317 26.79 -6.28 -16.37
N GLY A 318 27.31 -5.09 -16.13
CA GLY A 318 26.66 -3.84 -16.55
C GLY A 318 25.48 -3.37 -15.70
N TRP A 319 24.99 -4.17 -14.74
CA TRP A 319 24.01 -3.71 -13.78
C TRP A 319 24.65 -2.87 -12.68
N ARG A 320 24.06 -1.71 -12.43
CA ARG A 320 24.55 -0.75 -11.42
C ARG A 320 23.48 -0.52 -10.36
N LYS A 321 23.88 -0.61 -9.09
CA LYS A 321 22.99 -0.29 -7.98
C LYS A 321 22.77 1.22 -7.91
N MET A 322 21.52 1.65 -7.83
CA MET A 322 21.16 3.02 -7.55
C MET A 322 21.61 3.43 -6.13
N PRO A 323 22.14 4.65 -5.95
CA PRO A 323 22.58 5.11 -4.65
C PRO A 323 21.43 5.15 -3.64
N ASP A 324 21.76 4.96 -2.37
CA ASP A 324 20.78 5.10 -1.29
C ASP A 324 20.43 6.56 -1.08
N ASP A 325 19.15 6.82 -0.78
CA ASP A 325 18.65 8.13 -0.39
C ASP A 325 18.68 8.23 1.14
N PRO A 326 19.62 8.96 1.73
CA PRO A 326 19.75 9.07 3.18
C PRO A 326 18.57 9.82 3.83
N SER A 327 17.81 10.57 3.04
CA SER A 327 16.60 11.27 3.52
C SER A 327 15.40 10.34 3.66
N HIS A 328 15.47 9.13 3.08
CA HIS A 328 14.38 8.16 3.15
C HIS A 328 14.46 7.36 4.44
N ASP A 329 13.38 7.41 5.20
CA ASP A 329 13.23 6.72 6.47
C ASP A 329 12.18 5.59 6.36
N ASN A 330 10.89 5.97 6.33
CA ASN A 330 9.79 5.03 6.36
C ASN A 330 8.70 5.43 5.34
N ALA A 331 8.24 4.46 4.57
CA ALA A 331 7.25 4.68 3.51
C ALA A 331 5.93 5.27 4.02
N PHE A 332 5.43 4.81 5.17
CA PHE A 332 4.22 5.33 5.79
C PHE A 332 4.42 6.76 6.31
N LYS A 333 5.55 7.02 6.96
CA LYS A 333 5.90 8.35 7.47
C LYS A 333 6.00 9.35 6.34
N ALA A 334 6.67 9.02 5.24
CA ALA A 334 6.80 9.88 4.07
C ALA A 334 5.42 10.31 3.53
N GLN A 335 4.48 9.38 3.43
CA GLN A 335 3.14 9.71 2.95
C GLN A 335 2.33 10.51 4.00
N TRP A 336 2.51 10.23 5.30
CA TRP A 336 1.91 11.05 6.36
C TRP A 336 2.39 12.50 6.29
N GLU A 337 3.66 12.74 6.06
CA GLU A 337 4.21 14.10 5.94
C GLU A 337 3.57 14.85 4.77
N LEU A 338 3.36 14.18 3.63
CA LEU A 338 2.66 14.76 2.48
C LEU A 338 1.19 15.06 2.78
N PHE A 339 0.49 14.14 3.46
CA PHE A 339 -0.90 14.38 3.83
C PHE A 339 -1.05 15.52 4.84
N LEU A 340 -0.15 15.63 5.80
CA LEU A 340 -0.12 16.75 6.74
C LEU A 340 0.09 18.10 6.02
N ARG A 341 1.02 18.16 5.07
CA ARG A 341 1.22 19.34 4.22
C ARG A 341 -0.02 19.69 3.40
N HIS A 342 -0.67 18.67 2.84
CA HIS A 342 -1.92 18.84 2.12
C HIS A 342 -3.01 19.45 3.01
N VAL A 343 -3.20 18.96 4.24
CA VAL A 343 -4.24 19.45 5.14
C VAL A 343 -3.96 20.84 5.67
N VAL A 344 -2.71 21.20 5.93
CA VAL A 344 -2.33 22.45 6.57
C VAL A 344 -1.99 23.55 5.56
N ASN A 345 -1.37 23.20 4.44
CA ASN A 345 -0.78 24.16 3.50
C ASN A 345 -1.29 23.99 2.05
N ASP A 346 -2.36 23.24 1.83
CA ASP A 346 -2.97 23.00 0.51
C ASP A 346 -2.01 22.43 -0.56
N GLU A 347 -0.91 21.77 -0.13
CA GLU A 347 0.00 21.14 -1.07
C GLU A 347 -0.70 19.99 -1.83
N PRO A 348 -0.33 19.73 -3.09
CA PRO A 348 -0.95 18.66 -3.88
C PRO A 348 -0.85 17.28 -3.22
N PHE A 349 -1.97 16.56 -3.17
CA PHE A 349 -2.02 15.17 -2.68
C PHE A 349 -2.96 14.35 -3.59
N PRO A 350 -2.43 13.72 -4.65
CA PRO A 350 -3.26 13.03 -5.64
C PRO A 350 -3.81 11.68 -5.17
N TRP A 351 -3.33 11.14 -4.06
CA TRP A 351 -3.72 9.82 -3.53
C TRP A 351 -4.98 9.89 -2.68
N THR A 352 -6.06 10.36 -3.29
CA THR A 352 -7.36 10.54 -2.64
C THR A 352 -8.08 9.21 -2.39
N LEU A 353 -9.24 9.24 -1.74
CA LEU A 353 -10.10 8.05 -1.58
C LEU A 353 -10.58 7.47 -2.92
N LEU A 354 -10.54 8.25 -4.02
CA LEU A 354 -10.79 7.71 -5.36
C LEU A 354 -9.73 6.67 -5.74
N GLU A 355 -8.46 6.95 -5.45
CA GLU A 355 -7.38 5.97 -5.68
C GLU A 355 -7.59 4.73 -4.81
N GLY A 356 -8.10 4.90 -3.58
CA GLY A 356 -8.53 3.79 -2.73
C GLY A 356 -9.63 2.94 -3.38
N ALA A 357 -10.64 3.58 -3.95
CA ALA A 357 -11.72 2.90 -4.67
C ALA A 357 -11.21 2.16 -5.92
N LYS A 358 -10.27 2.74 -6.68
CA LYS A 358 -9.61 2.06 -7.80
C LYS A 358 -8.85 0.80 -7.36
N GLY A 359 -8.21 0.85 -6.19
CA GLY A 359 -7.56 -0.32 -5.60
C GLY A 359 -8.54 -1.46 -5.33
N VAL A 360 -9.67 -1.16 -4.69
CA VAL A 360 -10.75 -2.12 -4.45
C VAL A 360 -11.31 -2.67 -5.76
N GLN A 361 -11.55 -1.78 -6.74
CA GLN A 361 -12.02 -2.16 -8.07
C GLN A 361 -11.11 -3.18 -8.74
N LEU A 362 -9.79 -2.98 -8.72
CA LEU A 362 -8.89 -3.93 -9.37
C LEU A 362 -8.93 -5.31 -8.70
N ALA A 363 -9.04 -5.37 -7.38
CA ALA A 363 -9.20 -6.62 -6.66
C ALA A 363 -10.50 -7.36 -7.05
N GLU A 364 -11.64 -6.64 -7.11
CA GLU A 364 -12.91 -7.20 -7.58
C GLU A 364 -12.83 -7.68 -9.03
N LYS A 365 -12.22 -6.89 -9.93
CA LYS A 365 -12.05 -7.23 -11.36
C LYS A 365 -11.09 -8.42 -11.54
N GLY A 366 -10.05 -8.56 -10.74
CA GLY A 366 -9.19 -9.73 -10.73
C GLY A 366 -9.95 -10.99 -10.32
N LEU A 367 -10.75 -10.93 -9.25
CA LEU A 367 -11.60 -12.05 -8.83
C LEU A 367 -12.71 -12.35 -9.85
N GLU A 368 -13.26 -11.33 -10.51
CA GLU A 368 -14.22 -11.49 -11.61
C GLU A 368 -13.60 -12.22 -12.80
N SER A 369 -12.38 -11.80 -13.22
CA SER A 369 -11.62 -12.42 -14.29
C SER A 369 -11.35 -13.91 -13.99
N TRP A 370 -10.94 -14.23 -12.77
CA TRP A 370 -10.73 -15.61 -12.34
C TRP A 370 -12.00 -16.47 -12.47
N ARG A 371 -13.15 -15.94 -11.97
CA ARG A 371 -14.43 -16.67 -12.05
C ARG A 371 -14.90 -16.89 -13.50
N LYS A 372 -14.74 -15.84 -14.34
CA LYS A 372 -15.16 -15.89 -15.75
C LYS A 372 -14.15 -16.60 -16.66
N ARG A 373 -12.92 -16.82 -16.22
CA ARG A 373 -11.81 -17.32 -17.05
C ARG A 373 -11.59 -16.46 -18.31
N ALA A 374 -11.69 -15.14 -18.16
CA ALA A 374 -11.62 -14.19 -19.26
C ALA A 374 -10.95 -12.89 -18.84
N TRP A 375 -10.48 -12.11 -19.82
CA TRP A 375 -10.14 -10.73 -19.60
C TRP A 375 -11.37 -9.93 -19.15
N VAL A 376 -11.14 -8.99 -18.24
CA VAL A 376 -12.17 -8.09 -17.70
C VAL A 376 -11.68 -6.66 -17.81
N GLU A 377 -12.53 -5.80 -18.38
CA GLU A 377 -12.28 -4.37 -18.47
C GLU A 377 -12.33 -3.72 -17.07
N VAL A 378 -11.40 -2.81 -16.84
CA VAL A 378 -11.31 -2.00 -15.63
C VAL A 378 -11.75 -0.58 -16.02
N GLY A 379 -13.05 -0.35 -16.00
CA GLY A 379 -13.64 0.93 -16.37
C GLY A 379 -13.32 2.06 -15.38
N ALA A 380 -13.62 3.29 -15.77
CA ALA A 380 -13.55 4.43 -14.87
C ALA A 380 -14.56 4.27 -13.71
N ILE A 381 -14.21 4.81 -12.54
CA ILE A 381 -15.14 4.94 -11.42
C ILE A 381 -15.89 6.26 -11.60
N ALA A 382 -17.21 6.16 -11.72
CA ALA A 382 -18.11 7.32 -11.89
C ALA A 382 -18.31 8.08 -10.56
#